data_8ca132073ab47db608a072a11188a1b9
#
_entry.id   8ca132073ab47db608a072a11188a1b9
#
_cell.length_a   1.000
_cell.length_b   1.000
_cell.length_c   1.000
_cell.angle_alpha   90.00
_cell.angle_beta   90.00
_cell.angle_gamma   90.00
#
_symmetry.space_group_name_H-M   'P 1'
#
loop_
_entity.id
_entity.type
_entity.pdbx_description
1 polymer ?
#
loop_
_entity_poly.entity_id
_entity_poly.type
_entity_poly.pdbx_seq_one_letter_code
_entity_poly.pdbx_strand_id
1 'polypeptide(L)'
;MKKIILLSSVTLLGSLLSGCITTRNIGPIEPITYYSSPVISTNTATIIGSTEISHSIKADKIAYVFAVDFKKIENGRGQMSSQLAVEAGEHDLQLWCQQGGFKYTNLARVKLEASKHYQVGFAMNVNNQYNCYMWVYDLDAKKAIGELIPTIEVGEYANPDKMRPITQFLEARPSAQSNVTVPIRVINKMGHN
;
A
#
# COMPACT_ATOMS: atom_id res chain seq x y z
N MET A 1 -7.23 85.41 26.45
CA MET A 1 -6.64 84.41 25.54
C MET A 1 -6.69 83.05 26.21
N LYS A 2 -7.69 82.20 25.86
CA LYS A 2 -7.88 80.88 26.46
C LYS A 2 -7.34 79.83 25.50
N LYS A 3 -6.33 79.10 25.92
CA LYS A 3 -5.81 77.93 25.15
C LYS A 3 -6.64 76.69 25.48
N ILE A 4 -7.26 76.13 24.46
CA ILE A 4 -8.00 74.89 24.53
C ILE A 4 -7.03 73.76 24.17
N ILE A 5 -6.81 72.83 25.12
CA ILE A 5 -6.01 71.63 24.92
C ILE A 5 -6.98 70.51 24.53
N LEU A 6 -6.89 70.02 23.28
CA LEU A 6 -7.61 68.84 22.80
C LEU A 6 -6.80 67.59 23.21
N LEU A 7 -7.36 66.80 24.13
CA LEU A 7 -6.86 65.45 24.43
C LEU A 7 -7.44 64.47 23.38
N SER A 8 -6.58 63.95 22.55
CA SER A 8 -6.90 62.88 21.61
C SER A 8 -6.79 61.53 22.32
N SER A 9 -7.93 60.88 22.55
CA SER A 9 -8.00 59.53 23.10
C SER A 9 -7.79 58.51 21.95
N VAL A 10 -6.65 57.88 21.96
CA VAL A 10 -6.37 56.68 21.06
C VAL A 10 -6.89 55.44 21.77
N THR A 11 -8.05 54.97 21.29
CA THR A 11 -8.62 53.68 21.69
C THR A 11 -7.91 52.56 20.93
N LEU A 12 -7.05 51.79 21.61
CA LEU A 12 -6.40 50.61 21.09
C LEU A 12 -7.42 49.45 21.13
N LEU A 13 -8.04 49.12 19.97
CA LEU A 13 -8.84 47.89 19.81
C LEU A 13 -7.87 46.72 19.72
N GLY A 14 -7.64 46.05 20.83
CA GLY A 14 -6.98 44.74 20.86
C GLY A 14 -7.92 43.65 20.32
N SER A 15 -7.72 43.25 19.07
CA SER A 15 -8.39 42.09 18.49
C SER A 15 -7.81 40.83 19.12
N LEU A 16 -8.51 40.22 20.09
CA LEU A 16 -8.25 38.89 20.60
C LEU A 16 -8.58 37.88 19.50
N LEU A 17 -7.60 37.50 18.70
CA LEU A 17 -7.67 36.32 17.84
C LEU A 17 -7.69 35.09 18.75
N SER A 18 -8.87 34.71 19.22
CA SER A 18 -9.14 33.40 19.82
C SER A 18 -9.03 32.35 18.72
N GLY A 19 -7.82 31.90 18.43
CA GLY A 19 -7.60 30.73 17.58
C GLY A 19 -8.22 29.53 18.29
N CYS A 20 -9.39 29.09 17.82
CA CYS A 20 -9.94 27.79 18.18
C CYS A 20 -8.97 26.71 17.73
N ILE A 21 -8.10 26.26 18.64
CA ILE A 21 -7.38 25.01 18.49
C ILE A 21 -8.43 23.92 18.64
N THR A 22 -9.02 23.49 17.51
CA THR A 22 -9.81 22.27 17.48
C THR A 22 -8.86 21.11 17.75
N THR A 23 -8.72 20.74 19.02
CA THR A 23 -8.15 19.44 19.39
C THR A 23 -9.08 18.40 18.77
N ARG A 24 -8.68 17.85 17.59
CA ARG A 24 -9.31 16.64 17.11
C ARG A 24 -9.14 15.62 18.22
N ASN A 25 -10.23 15.23 18.85
CA ASN A 25 -10.28 14.06 19.69
C ASN A 25 -9.89 12.88 18.79
N ILE A 26 -8.60 12.55 18.78
CA ILE A 26 -8.13 11.30 18.19
C ILE A 26 -8.63 10.26 19.17
N GLY A 27 -9.75 9.60 18.85
CA GLY A 27 -10.25 8.47 19.63
C GLY A 27 -9.16 7.43 19.86
N PRO A 28 -9.34 6.50 20.78
CA PRO A 28 -8.36 5.47 21.05
C PRO A 28 -7.97 4.79 19.73
N ILE A 29 -6.67 4.75 19.46
CA ILE A 29 -6.15 4.09 18.26
C ILE A 29 -6.44 2.60 18.43
N GLU A 30 -7.39 2.08 17.66
CA GLU A 30 -7.70 0.64 17.68
C GLU A 30 -6.45 -0.20 17.41
N PRO A 31 -6.27 -1.33 18.08
CA PRO A 31 -5.14 -2.22 17.83
C PRO A 31 -5.15 -2.72 16.37
N ILE A 32 -3.97 -3.00 15.81
CA ILE A 32 -3.86 -3.63 14.49
C ILE A 32 -4.35 -5.07 14.62
N THR A 33 -5.33 -5.44 13.79
CA THR A 33 -5.78 -6.82 13.69
C THR A 33 -4.87 -7.57 12.71
N TYR A 34 -4.36 -8.72 13.12
CA TYR A 34 -3.52 -9.57 12.29
C TYR A 34 -4.33 -10.68 11.63
N TYR A 35 -3.91 -11.04 10.41
CA TYR A 35 -4.46 -12.15 9.66
C TYR A 35 -3.95 -13.46 10.25
N SER A 36 -4.86 -14.37 10.55
CA SER A 36 -4.53 -15.74 10.94
C SER A 36 -4.64 -16.63 9.69
N SER A 37 -3.50 -17.02 9.14
CA SER A 37 -3.47 -17.86 7.94
C SER A 37 -4.02 -19.25 8.29
N PRO A 38 -4.99 -19.78 7.51
CA PRO A 38 -5.49 -21.13 7.70
C PRO A 38 -4.40 -22.16 7.39
N VAL A 39 -4.62 -23.39 7.81
CA VAL A 39 -3.75 -24.51 7.41
C VAL A 39 -3.96 -24.77 5.93
N ILE A 40 -2.86 -24.97 5.20
CA ILE A 40 -2.91 -25.33 3.78
C ILE A 40 -3.71 -26.63 3.60
N SER A 41 -4.73 -26.58 2.80
CA SER A 41 -5.66 -27.68 2.56
C SER A 41 -6.25 -27.61 1.15
N THR A 42 -7.07 -28.58 0.78
CA THR A 42 -7.82 -28.55 -0.48
C THR A 42 -8.83 -27.43 -0.60
N ASN A 43 -9.15 -26.76 0.49
CA ASN A 43 -10.10 -25.62 0.53
C ASN A 43 -9.40 -24.26 0.55
N THR A 44 -8.07 -24.25 0.56
CA THR A 44 -7.29 -23.00 0.58
C THR A 44 -6.57 -22.78 -0.73
N ALA A 45 -6.35 -21.53 -1.06
CA ALA A 45 -5.37 -21.07 -2.04
C ALA A 45 -4.06 -20.73 -1.34
N THR A 46 -2.97 -20.66 -2.08
CA THR A 46 -1.69 -20.14 -1.56
C THR A 46 -1.19 -18.98 -2.41
N ILE A 47 -0.61 -17.98 -1.75
CA ILE A 47 -0.05 -16.80 -2.42
C ILE A 47 1.39 -16.60 -1.95
N ILE A 48 2.29 -16.34 -2.90
CA ILE A 48 3.67 -15.94 -2.62
C ILE A 48 3.92 -14.52 -3.15
N GLY A 49 4.88 -13.84 -2.56
CA GLY A 49 5.39 -12.58 -3.08
C GLY A 49 6.36 -12.77 -4.26
N SER A 50 6.97 -11.67 -4.67
CA SER A 50 7.97 -11.65 -5.75
C SER A 50 9.17 -10.81 -5.37
N THR A 51 10.34 -11.24 -5.84
CA THR A 51 11.59 -10.47 -5.73
C THR A 51 12.26 -10.40 -7.10
N GLU A 52 12.59 -9.18 -7.52
CA GLU A 52 13.48 -8.94 -8.68
C GLU A 52 14.81 -8.44 -8.14
N ILE A 53 15.82 -9.32 -8.18
CA ILE A 53 17.16 -9.03 -7.68
C ILE A 53 17.81 -7.96 -8.56
N SER A 54 18.32 -6.92 -7.93
CA SER A 54 19.11 -5.89 -8.59
C SER A 54 20.59 -6.35 -8.61
N HIS A 55 21.15 -6.49 -9.79
CA HIS A 55 22.59 -6.78 -9.95
C HIS A 55 23.48 -5.51 -9.83
N SER A 56 22.95 -4.44 -9.28
CA SER A 56 23.64 -3.18 -9.05
C SER A 56 23.57 -2.79 -7.59
N ILE A 57 24.16 -1.62 -7.25
CA ILE A 57 24.04 -1.01 -5.90
C ILE A 57 22.60 -0.60 -5.52
N LYS A 58 21.66 -0.73 -6.44
CA LYS A 58 20.24 -0.46 -6.15
C LYS A 58 19.65 -1.60 -5.33
N ALA A 59 18.74 -1.24 -4.42
CA ALA A 59 17.99 -2.22 -3.66
C ALA A 59 17.16 -3.13 -4.58
N ASP A 60 16.93 -4.37 -4.15
CA ASP A 60 16.02 -5.29 -4.81
C ASP A 60 14.60 -4.72 -4.83
N LYS A 61 13.86 -5.10 -5.87
CA LYS A 61 12.44 -4.80 -5.96
C LYS A 61 11.67 -5.98 -5.40
N ILE A 62 10.73 -5.71 -4.53
CA ILE A 62 9.90 -6.73 -3.90
C ILE A 62 8.43 -6.37 -3.98
N ALA A 63 7.57 -7.39 -4.06
CA ALA A 63 6.13 -7.25 -3.88
C ALA A 63 5.57 -8.43 -3.08
N TYR A 64 4.59 -8.14 -2.22
CA TYR A 64 4.00 -9.15 -1.34
C TYR A 64 2.59 -8.74 -0.89
N VAL A 65 1.86 -9.67 -0.29
CA VAL A 65 0.57 -9.40 0.37
C VAL A 65 0.85 -8.76 1.72
N PHE A 66 0.38 -7.53 1.91
CA PHE A 66 0.49 -6.79 3.15
C PHE A 66 -0.65 -7.10 4.13
N ALA A 67 -1.87 -7.26 3.59
CA ALA A 67 -3.05 -7.61 4.38
C ALA A 67 -4.04 -8.42 3.54
N VAL A 68 -4.85 -9.23 4.21
CA VAL A 68 -5.99 -9.97 3.66
C VAL A 68 -7.24 -9.53 4.44
N ASP A 69 -8.29 -9.10 3.73
CA ASP A 69 -9.55 -8.65 4.31
C ASP A 69 -9.34 -7.68 5.48
N PHE A 70 -8.50 -6.67 5.24
CA PHE A 70 -8.13 -5.61 6.18
C PHE A 70 -7.39 -6.09 7.44
N LYS A 71 -6.97 -7.35 7.49
CA LYS A 71 -6.14 -7.92 8.55
C LYS A 71 -4.70 -8.00 8.06
N LYS A 72 -3.79 -7.40 8.82
CA LYS A 72 -2.39 -7.29 8.46
C LYS A 72 -1.66 -8.64 8.53
N ILE A 73 -0.81 -8.93 7.56
CA ILE A 73 0.11 -10.07 7.65
C ILE A 73 1.25 -9.69 8.59
N GLU A 74 1.44 -10.50 9.64
CA GLU A 74 2.57 -10.36 10.55
C GLU A 74 3.87 -10.66 9.79
N ASN A 75 4.84 -9.72 9.84
CA ASN A 75 6.11 -9.84 9.11
C ASN A 75 5.95 -10.19 7.62
N GLY A 76 4.99 -9.59 6.93
CA GLY A 76 4.67 -9.92 5.54
C GLY A 76 5.87 -9.85 4.59
N ARG A 77 6.79 -8.89 4.81
CA ARG A 77 8.04 -8.78 4.05
C ARG A 77 8.97 -9.98 4.30
N GLY A 78 9.16 -10.39 5.55
CA GLY A 78 10.03 -11.51 5.91
C GLY A 78 9.48 -12.85 5.45
N GLN A 79 8.16 -12.95 5.31
CA GLN A 79 7.47 -14.17 4.90
C GLN A 79 7.06 -14.19 3.42
N MET A 80 7.44 -13.18 2.62
CA MET A 80 6.98 -13.05 1.23
C MET A 80 7.34 -14.24 0.34
N SER A 81 8.41 -14.98 0.66
CA SER A 81 8.81 -16.20 -0.06
C SER A 81 8.05 -17.45 0.39
N SER A 82 7.37 -17.38 1.53
CA SER A 82 6.58 -18.48 2.07
C SER A 82 5.17 -18.47 1.47
N GLN A 83 4.56 -19.64 1.42
CA GLN A 83 3.18 -19.76 0.98
C GLN A 83 2.24 -19.19 2.05
N LEU A 84 1.59 -18.09 1.76
CA LEU A 84 0.49 -17.55 2.55
C LEU A 84 -0.79 -18.32 2.17
N ALA A 85 -1.35 -19.09 3.07
CA ALA A 85 -2.63 -19.73 2.84
C ALA A 85 -3.79 -18.73 3.05
N VAL A 86 -4.75 -18.75 2.14
CA VAL A 86 -5.98 -17.95 2.17
C VAL A 86 -7.15 -18.89 1.83
N GLU A 87 -8.29 -18.73 2.51
CA GLU A 87 -9.49 -19.47 2.16
C GLU A 87 -9.88 -19.22 0.69
N ALA A 88 -10.50 -20.20 0.03
CA ALA A 88 -11.03 -19.98 -1.31
C ALA A 88 -12.23 -19.02 -1.24
N GLY A 89 -12.32 -18.07 -2.16
CA GLY A 89 -13.39 -17.07 -2.16
C GLY A 89 -12.94 -15.72 -2.71
N GLU A 90 -13.80 -14.73 -2.54
CA GLU A 90 -13.48 -13.33 -2.85
C GLU A 90 -12.77 -12.68 -1.65
N HIS A 91 -11.66 -12.01 -1.92
CA HIS A 91 -10.83 -11.36 -0.90
C HIS A 91 -10.39 -9.98 -1.35
N ASP A 92 -10.28 -9.07 -0.39
CA ASP A 92 -9.60 -7.80 -0.55
C ASP A 92 -8.15 -7.96 -0.09
N LEU A 93 -7.23 -8.11 -1.05
CA LEU A 93 -5.80 -8.20 -0.80
C LEU A 93 -5.18 -6.81 -0.84
N GLN A 94 -4.58 -6.35 0.25
CA GLN A 94 -3.69 -5.21 0.16
C GLN A 94 -2.31 -5.68 -0.28
N LEU A 95 -1.89 -5.18 -1.44
CA LEU A 95 -0.58 -5.49 -2.01
C LEU A 95 0.39 -4.36 -1.70
N TRP A 96 1.64 -4.73 -1.52
CA TRP A 96 2.75 -3.83 -1.28
C TRP A 96 3.86 -4.09 -2.28
N CYS A 97 4.43 -3.03 -2.85
CA CYS A 97 5.66 -3.16 -3.61
C CYS A 97 6.65 -2.07 -3.20
N GLN A 98 7.94 -2.39 -3.25
CA GLN A 98 8.97 -1.43 -2.87
C GLN A 98 10.31 -1.69 -3.56
N GLN A 99 11.07 -0.60 -3.74
CA GLN A 99 12.50 -0.60 -4.07
C GLN A 99 13.21 0.49 -3.26
N GLY A 100 14.04 0.09 -2.30
CA GLY A 100 14.68 1.05 -1.39
C GLY A 100 13.66 1.92 -0.64
N GLY A 101 13.77 3.23 -0.78
CA GLY A 101 12.85 4.20 -0.19
C GLY A 101 11.48 4.31 -0.87
N PHE A 102 11.37 3.91 -2.13
CA PHE A 102 10.11 3.98 -2.88
C PHE A 102 9.18 2.83 -2.51
N LYS A 103 8.02 3.15 -1.99
CA LYS A 103 7.04 2.20 -1.45
C LYS A 103 5.66 2.53 -1.96
N TYR A 104 4.94 1.51 -2.39
CA TYR A 104 3.65 1.65 -3.04
C TYR A 104 2.68 0.59 -2.52
N THR A 105 1.41 0.93 -2.45
CA THR A 105 0.35 0.01 -2.03
C THR A 105 -0.97 0.31 -2.72
N ASN A 106 -1.83 -0.67 -2.80
CA ASN A 106 -3.27 -0.54 -3.05
C ASN A 106 -3.99 -1.85 -2.74
N LEU A 107 -5.33 -1.82 -2.79
CA LEU A 107 -6.18 -3.00 -2.67
C LEU A 107 -6.39 -3.67 -4.04
N ALA A 108 -6.48 -4.99 -4.00
CA ALA A 108 -6.91 -5.83 -5.11
C ALA A 108 -8.09 -6.66 -4.64
N ARG A 109 -9.24 -6.53 -5.28
CA ARG A 109 -10.34 -7.49 -5.07
C ARG A 109 -10.17 -8.65 -6.05
N VAL A 110 -9.96 -9.85 -5.51
CA VAL A 110 -9.69 -11.04 -6.30
C VAL A 110 -10.50 -12.23 -5.79
N LYS A 111 -10.88 -13.11 -6.73
CA LYS A 111 -11.46 -14.39 -6.40
C LYS A 111 -10.36 -15.46 -6.46
N LEU A 112 -10.07 -16.06 -5.32
CA LEU A 112 -9.11 -17.16 -5.18
C LEU A 112 -9.84 -18.50 -5.25
N GLU A 113 -9.32 -19.42 -6.07
CA GLU A 113 -9.86 -20.75 -6.20
C GLU A 113 -9.12 -21.73 -5.27
N ALA A 114 -9.86 -22.71 -4.76
CA ALA A 114 -9.31 -23.75 -3.89
C ALA A 114 -8.19 -24.55 -4.58
N SER A 115 -7.18 -24.93 -3.82
CA SER A 115 -6.00 -25.71 -4.27
C SER A 115 -5.16 -25.04 -5.35
N LYS A 116 -5.34 -23.71 -5.57
CA LYS A 116 -4.57 -22.95 -6.56
C LYS A 116 -3.40 -22.21 -5.92
N HIS A 117 -2.38 -21.95 -6.76
CA HIS A 117 -1.16 -21.25 -6.37
C HIS A 117 -1.06 -19.91 -7.09
N TYR A 118 -0.86 -18.86 -6.32
CA TYR A 118 -0.80 -17.51 -6.84
C TYR A 118 0.52 -16.83 -6.50
N GLN A 119 0.84 -15.80 -7.26
CA GLN A 119 1.98 -14.93 -7.02
C GLN A 119 1.59 -13.47 -7.17
N VAL A 120 2.10 -12.61 -6.30
CA VAL A 120 2.01 -11.17 -6.49
C VAL A 120 3.02 -10.76 -7.55
N GLY A 121 2.54 -10.34 -8.71
CA GLY A 121 3.36 -9.74 -9.77
C GLY A 121 3.43 -8.24 -9.63
N PHE A 122 4.48 -7.63 -10.17
CA PHE A 122 4.62 -6.18 -10.18
C PHE A 122 5.48 -5.68 -11.35
N ALA A 123 5.32 -4.40 -11.68
CA ALA A 123 6.22 -3.66 -12.56
C ALA A 123 6.45 -2.26 -11.96
N MET A 124 7.71 -1.90 -11.76
CA MET A 124 8.11 -0.59 -11.24
C MET A 124 8.79 0.24 -12.31
N ASN A 125 8.70 1.56 -12.15
CA ASN A 125 9.32 2.55 -13.04
C ASN A 125 8.89 2.39 -14.51
N VAL A 126 7.62 2.07 -14.70
CA VAL A 126 7.03 1.93 -16.03
C VAL A 126 7.06 3.29 -16.74
N ASN A 127 7.55 3.31 -17.97
CA ASN A 127 7.77 4.53 -18.78
C ASN A 127 8.70 5.57 -18.11
N ASN A 128 9.71 5.10 -17.35
CA ASN A 128 10.65 5.96 -16.59
C ASN A 128 9.98 6.89 -15.58
N GLN A 129 8.80 6.52 -15.10
CA GLN A 129 8.09 7.23 -14.03
C GLN A 129 8.25 6.47 -12.71
N TYR A 130 8.28 7.21 -11.58
CA TYR A 130 8.24 6.61 -10.25
C TYR A 130 6.82 6.10 -9.96
N ASN A 131 6.57 4.87 -10.37
CA ASN A 131 5.29 4.19 -10.20
C ASN A 131 5.50 2.70 -9.97
N CYS A 132 4.47 2.04 -9.47
CA CYS A 132 4.37 0.59 -9.41
C CYS A 132 2.97 0.18 -9.87
N TYR A 133 2.91 -0.87 -10.68
CA TYR A 133 1.68 -1.59 -11.00
C TYR A 133 1.80 -2.99 -10.45
N MET A 134 0.72 -3.52 -9.88
CA MET A 134 0.69 -4.86 -9.33
C MET A 134 -0.43 -5.68 -9.95
N TRP A 135 -0.32 -6.99 -9.86
CA TRP A 135 -1.35 -7.95 -10.26
C TRP A 135 -1.23 -9.21 -9.43
N VAL A 136 -2.28 -10.02 -9.42
CA VAL A 136 -2.23 -11.38 -8.90
C VAL A 136 -2.13 -12.33 -10.09
N TYR A 137 -1.18 -13.25 -10.06
CA TYR A 137 -0.90 -14.18 -11.14
C TYR A 137 -1.22 -15.60 -10.68
N ASP A 138 -2.06 -16.31 -11.41
CA ASP A 138 -2.34 -17.74 -11.23
C ASP A 138 -1.17 -18.54 -11.84
N LEU A 139 -0.39 -19.20 -10.99
CA LEU A 139 0.78 -19.98 -11.41
C LEU A 139 0.37 -21.27 -12.15
N ASP A 140 -0.80 -21.83 -11.85
CA ASP A 140 -1.31 -23.05 -12.47
C ASP A 140 -1.89 -22.74 -13.86
N ALA A 141 -2.71 -21.70 -13.96
CA ALA A 141 -3.30 -21.27 -15.24
C ALA A 141 -2.36 -20.41 -16.09
N LYS A 142 -1.23 -19.98 -15.54
CA LYS A 142 -0.22 -19.10 -16.17
C LYS A 142 -0.81 -17.80 -16.72
N LYS A 143 -1.69 -17.16 -15.96
CA LYS A 143 -2.35 -15.92 -16.34
C LYS A 143 -2.58 -15.01 -15.13
N ALA A 144 -2.67 -13.70 -15.37
CA ALA A 144 -3.15 -12.78 -14.35
C ALA A 144 -4.65 -13.00 -14.09
N ILE A 145 -5.05 -12.82 -12.84
CA ILE A 145 -6.44 -12.78 -12.42
C ILE A 145 -6.78 -11.36 -11.93
N GLY A 146 -8.03 -10.97 -12.14
CA GLY A 146 -8.47 -9.60 -11.81
C GLY A 146 -7.86 -8.55 -12.74
N GLU A 147 -7.86 -7.32 -12.27
CA GLU A 147 -7.37 -6.16 -13.02
C GLU A 147 -5.92 -5.83 -12.65
N LEU A 148 -5.26 -5.07 -13.53
CA LEU A 148 -3.99 -4.43 -13.22
C LEU A 148 -4.23 -3.35 -12.17
N ILE A 149 -3.49 -3.40 -11.06
CA ILE A 149 -3.69 -2.58 -9.90
C ILE A 149 -2.71 -1.39 -9.95
N PRO A 150 -3.17 -0.18 -10.26
CA PRO A 150 -2.38 1.02 -10.10
C PRO A 150 -2.16 1.28 -8.62
N THR A 151 -0.96 1.71 -8.24
CA THR A 151 -0.62 1.90 -6.83
C THR A 151 -0.39 3.36 -6.48
N ILE A 152 -0.43 3.64 -5.18
CA ILE A 152 -0.13 4.94 -4.62
C ILE A 152 1.15 4.85 -3.80
N GLU A 153 2.00 5.85 -3.94
CA GLU A 153 3.18 6.00 -3.12
C GLU A 153 2.80 6.37 -1.68
N VAL A 154 3.34 5.64 -0.72
CA VAL A 154 3.07 5.85 0.72
C VAL A 154 4.16 6.66 1.44
N GLY A 155 5.12 7.17 0.69
CA GLY A 155 6.21 7.98 1.20
C GLY A 155 7.42 7.19 1.70
N GLU A 156 8.57 7.84 1.64
CA GLU A 156 9.87 7.24 1.94
C GLU A 156 9.98 6.73 3.38
N TYR A 157 9.43 7.48 4.33
CA TYR A 157 9.52 7.15 5.77
C TYR A 157 8.43 6.18 6.24
N ALA A 158 7.55 5.74 5.36
CA ALA A 158 6.54 4.75 5.73
C ALA A 158 7.20 3.46 6.21
N ASN A 159 6.87 3.05 7.43
CA ASN A 159 7.32 1.78 7.98
C ASN A 159 6.19 0.76 7.88
N PRO A 160 6.31 -0.26 7.02
CA PRO A 160 5.27 -1.28 6.86
C PRO A 160 4.88 -1.95 8.19
N ASP A 161 5.86 -2.14 9.10
CA ASP A 161 5.59 -2.82 10.38
C ASP A 161 4.65 -2.03 11.29
N LYS A 162 4.63 -0.70 11.14
CA LYS A 162 3.78 0.21 11.93
C LYS A 162 2.52 0.66 11.20
N MET A 163 2.42 0.38 9.90
CA MET A 163 1.26 0.80 9.10
C MET A 163 0.06 -0.10 9.37
N ARG A 164 -1.12 0.54 9.32
CA ARG A 164 -2.40 -0.14 9.31
C ARG A 164 -2.80 -0.53 7.91
N PRO A 165 -3.56 -1.60 7.73
CA PRO A 165 -4.23 -1.86 6.47
C PRO A 165 -5.12 -0.68 6.04
N ILE A 166 -5.16 -0.43 4.73
CA ILE A 166 -6.15 0.47 4.14
C ILE A 166 -7.49 -0.26 4.02
N THR A 167 -8.59 0.46 4.17
CA THR A 167 -9.94 -0.12 4.18
C THR A 167 -10.75 0.22 2.94
N GLN A 168 -10.14 0.97 2.02
CA GLN A 168 -10.77 1.35 0.76
C GLN A 168 -9.73 1.40 -0.36
N PHE A 169 -10.18 1.15 -1.58
CA PHE A 169 -9.35 1.33 -2.76
C PHE A 169 -8.90 2.80 -2.85
N LEU A 170 -7.62 3.00 -3.11
CA LEU A 170 -7.06 4.32 -3.28
C LEU A 170 -6.99 4.64 -4.78
N GLU A 171 -7.67 5.69 -5.20
CA GLU A 171 -7.59 6.15 -6.57
C GLU A 171 -6.17 6.66 -6.86
N ALA A 172 -5.47 5.97 -7.76
CA ALA A 172 -4.21 6.46 -8.28
C ALA A 172 -4.46 7.76 -9.03
N ARG A 173 -3.66 8.79 -8.79
CA ARG A 173 -3.73 10.01 -9.59
C ARG A 173 -3.51 9.64 -11.05
N PRO A 174 -4.38 10.03 -11.98
CA PRO A 174 -4.18 9.73 -13.38
C PRO A 174 -2.80 10.28 -13.78
N SER A 175 -1.90 9.39 -14.16
CA SER A 175 -0.69 9.81 -14.86
C SER A 175 -1.16 10.40 -16.20
N ALA A 176 -0.55 11.48 -16.64
CA ALA A 176 -0.94 12.19 -17.86
C ALA A 176 -0.83 11.34 -19.16
N GLN A 177 -0.56 10.05 -19.05
CA GLN A 177 -0.45 9.11 -20.16
C GLN A 177 -1.43 7.95 -19.99
N SER A 178 -2.48 7.99 -20.77
CA SER A 178 -3.61 7.05 -20.75
C SER A 178 -3.34 5.66 -21.34
N ASN A 179 -2.13 5.34 -21.82
CA ASN A 179 -1.81 4.07 -22.48
C ASN A 179 -0.56 3.43 -21.88
N VAL A 180 -0.65 2.97 -20.64
CA VAL A 180 0.44 2.19 -20.02
C VAL A 180 0.24 0.72 -20.35
N THR A 181 1.13 0.15 -21.17
CA THR A 181 1.21 -1.30 -21.37
C THR A 181 2.21 -1.87 -20.37
N VAL A 182 1.72 -2.65 -19.42
CA VAL A 182 2.56 -3.34 -18.43
C VAL A 182 2.73 -4.78 -18.88
N PRO A 183 3.97 -5.27 -19.08
CA PRO A 183 4.19 -6.67 -19.40
C PRO A 183 3.91 -7.53 -18.16
N ILE A 184 2.75 -8.17 -18.14
CA ILE A 184 2.37 -9.10 -17.07
C ILE A 184 3.22 -10.36 -17.20
N ARG A 185 4.05 -10.63 -16.20
CA ARG A 185 4.95 -11.77 -16.20
C ARG A 185 5.07 -12.39 -14.82
N VAL A 186 5.43 -13.67 -14.77
CA VAL A 186 5.90 -14.33 -13.55
C VAL A 186 7.32 -13.84 -13.24
N ILE A 187 7.56 -13.45 -12.01
CA ILE A 187 8.90 -13.04 -11.57
C ILE A 187 9.55 -14.25 -10.87
N ASN A 188 10.27 -15.05 -11.64
CA ASN A 188 10.79 -16.35 -11.22
C ASN A 188 12.17 -16.30 -10.53
N LYS A 189 12.49 -15.26 -9.80
CA LYS A 189 13.78 -15.26 -9.08
C LYS A 189 13.57 -15.18 -7.58
N MET A 190 13.04 -16.24 -7.01
CA MET A 190 13.46 -16.62 -5.66
C MET A 190 14.78 -17.34 -5.83
N GLY A 191 15.88 -16.74 -5.36
CA GLY A 191 17.17 -17.37 -5.37
C GLY A 191 17.09 -18.66 -4.53
N HIS A 192 17.16 -19.79 -5.20
CA HIS A 192 17.61 -21.01 -4.56
C HIS A 192 19.13 -20.91 -4.45
N ASN A 193 19.62 -20.68 -3.23
CA ASN A 193 20.92 -21.15 -2.80
C ASN A 193 20.74 -22.49 -2.12
#